data_10f7442a07549f2c7b9ef2228a905e8a
#
_entry.id   10f7442a07549f2c7b9ef2228a905e8a
#
_cell.length_a   1.000
_cell.length_b   1.000
_cell.length_c   1.000
_cell.angle_alpha   90.00
_cell.angle_beta   90.00
_cell.angle_gamma   90.00
#
_symmetry.space_group_name_H-M   'P 1'
#
loop_
_entity.id
_entity.type
_entity.pdbx_description
1 polymer ?
#
loop_
_entity_poly.entity_id
_entity_poly.type
_entity_poly.pdbx_seq_one_letter_code
_entity_poly.pdbx_strand_id
1 'polypeptide(L)'
;MKINELPTPCFVIDETKLIHNLEILKEVEERTGAKILLAQKCFSCFEEYPLIGQYISGTTASGLYEARLGKEEMGLENHVYSPAYRSQDIEELAEICDHIVFNSKAQLK
;
A
#
# COMPACT_ATOMS: atom_id res chain seq x y z
N MET A 1 -23.21 8.09 11.92
CA MET A 1 -22.53 8.57 13.14
C MET A 1 -22.24 10.06 13.00
N LYS A 2 -22.52 10.83 14.01
CA LYS A 2 -22.23 12.27 13.97
C LYS A 2 -20.87 12.55 14.58
N ILE A 3 -20.13 13.52 14.02
CA ILE A 3 -18.77 13.87 14.47
C ILE A 3 -18.70 14.17 15.98
N ASN A 4 -19.74 14.78 16.54
CA ASN A 4 -19.82 15.11 17.97
C ASN A 4 -20.10 13.90 18.88
N GLU A 5 -20.37 12.73 18.32
CA GLU A 5 -20.59 11.48 19.05
C GLU A 5 -19.29 10.61 19.11
N LEU A 6 -18.22 11.03 18.43
CA LEU A 6 -16.98 10.31 18.39
C LEU A 6 -16.16 10.51 19.66
N PRO A 7 -15.49 9.46 20.18
CA PRO A 7 -14.55 9.60 21.26
C PRO A 7 -13.33 10.43 20.82
N THR A 8 -12.87 11.34 21.66
CA THR A 8 -11.71 12.18 21.36
C THR A 8 -10.60 11.96 22.38
N PRO A 9 -9.30 12.07 21.97
CA PRO A 9 -8.82 12.34 20.61
C PRO A 9 -8.90 11.12 19.69
N CYS A 10 -9.26 11.30 18.41
CA CYS A 10 -9.28 10.23 17.41
C CYS A 10 -9.01 10.78 16.00
N PHE A 11 -8.50 9.93 15.12
CA PHE A 11 -8.54 10.16 13.68
C PHE A 11 -9.86 9.65 13.12
N VAL A 12 -10.38 10.33 12.10
CA VAL A 12 -11.63 9.97 11.43
C VAL A 12 -11.37 9.84 9.95
N ILE A 13 -11.74 8.70 9.37
CA ILE A 13 -11.75 8.47 7.94
C ILE A 13 -13.19 8.60 7.45
N ASP A 14 -13.40 9.49 6.49
CA ASP A 14 -14.67 9.63 5.80
C ASP A 14 -14.61 8.78 4.53
N GLU A 15 -15.19 7.58 4.59
CA GLU A 15 -15.19 6.62 3.47
C GLU A 15 -15.82 7.22 2.20
N THR A 16 -16.83 8.08 2.30
CA THR A 16 -17.45 8.70 1.13
C THR A 16 -16.44 9.56 0.37
N LYS A 17 -15.62 10.33 1.10
CA LYS A 17 -14.54 11.12 0.50
C LYS A 17 -13.39 10.26 0.00
N LEU A 18 -13.07 9.20 0.73
CA LEU A 18 -12.06 8.23 0.31
C LEU A 18 -12.47 7.58 -1.03
N ILE A 19 -13.68 7.08 -1.13
CA ILE A 19 -14.22 6.49 -2.36
C ILE A 19 -14.17 7.48 -3.52
N HIS A 20 -14.58 8.73 -3.33
CA HIS A 20 -14.51 9.74 -4.39
C HIS A 20 -13.07 9.94 -4.90
N ASN A 21 -12.09 10.00 -3.99
CA ASN A 21 -10.68 10.09 -4.38
C ASN A 21 -10.19 8.83 -5.10
N LEU A 22 -10.62 7.65 -4.65
CA LEU A 22 -10.27 6.37 -5.26
C LEU A 22 -10.86 6.22 -6.67
N GLU A 23 -12.07 6.72 -6.91
CA GLU A 23 -12.69 6.77 -8.25
C GLU A 23 -11.85 7.59 -9.22
N ILE A 24 -11.30 8.73 -8.78
CA ILE A 24 -10.39 9.55 -9.60
C ILE A 24 -9.12 8.78 -9.94
N LEU A 25 -8.51 8.10 -8.95
CA LEU A 25 -7.31 7.29 -9.17
C LEU A 25 -7.57 6.13 -10.14
N LYS A 26 -8.71 5.46 -10.00
CA LYS A 26 -9.13 4.39 -10.90
C LYS A 26 -9.31 4.88 -12.34
N GLU A 27 -9.94 6.04 -12.53
CA GLU A 27 -10.06 6.66 -13.86
C GLU A 27 -8.67 6.94 -14.48
N VAL A 28 -7.71 7.39 -13.69
CA VAL A 28 -6.33 7.60 -14.15
C VAL A 28 -5.70 6.29 -14.60
N GLU A 29 -5.83 5.21 -13.83
CA GLU A 29 -5.35 3.88 -14.23
C GLU A 29 -5.97 3.43 -15.57
N GLU A 30 -7.29 3.53 -15.69
CA GLU A 30 -8.03 3.10 -16.87
C GLU A 30 -7.65 3.90 -18.12
N ARG A 31 -7.43 5.20 -17.99
CA ARG A 31 -7.07 6.08 -19.11
C ARG A 31 -5.61 5.97 -19.54
N THR A 32 -4.72 5.65 -18.63
CA THR A 32 -3.27 5.67 -18.90
C THR A 32 -2.67 4.28 -19.06
N GLY A 33 -3.32 3.25 -18.52
CA GLY A 33 -2.76 1.90 -18.39
C GLY A 33 -1.68 1.79 -17.32
N ALA A 34 -1.43 2.86 -16.55
CA ALA A 34 -0.51 2.83 -15.43
C ALA A 34 -1.16 2.13 -14.22
N LYS A 35 -0.35 1.51 -13.38
CA LYS A 35 -0.79 0.95 -12.09
C LYS A 35 -0.52 1.96 -10.98
N ILE A 36 -1.50 2.18 -10.13
CA ILE A 36 -1.37 3.02 -8.93
C ILE A 36 -1.28 2.10 -7.73
N LEU A 37 -0.28 2.33 -6.88
CA LEU A 37 -0.04 1.55 -5.66
C LEU A 37 -0.18 2.45 -4.44
N LEU A 38 -0.81 1.94 -3.39
CA LEU A 38 -0.87 2.61 -2.10
C LEU A 38 0.49 2.58 -1.43
N ALA A 39 1.09 3.75 -1.22
CA ALA A 39 2.29 3.88 -0.41
C ALA A 39 1.92 3.79 1.08
N GLN A 40 2.18 2.66 1.70
CA GLN A 40 1.73 2.38 3.08
C GLN A 40 2.35 3.31 4.12
N LYS A 41 3.53 3.85 3.87
CA LYS A 41 4.16 4.86 4.73
C LYS A 41 3.38 6.17 4.85
N CYS A 42 2.50 6.49 3.90
CA CYS A 42 1.64 7.68 3.97
C CYS A 42 0.20 7.37 4.40
N PHE A 43 -0.23 6.13 4.25
CA PHE A 43 -1.55 5.68 4.69
C PHE A 43 -1.51 4.19 5.00
N SER A 44 -1.63 3.83 6.28
CA SER A 44 -1.57 2.45 6.76
C SER A 44 -2.76 2.05 7.64
N CYS A 45 -3.90 2.72 7.48
CA CYS A 45 -5.16 2.26 8.08
C CYS A 45 -5.63 1.03 7.31
N PHE A 46 -5.14 -0.13 7.72
CA PHE A 46 -5.30 -1.38 6.97
C PHE A 46 -6.75 -1.89 6.94
N GLU A 47 -7.59 -1.43 7.85
CA GLU A 47 -9.03 -1.70 7.81
C GLU A 47 -9.68 -1.22 6.51
N GLU A 48 -9.10 -0.19 5.85
CA GLU A 48 -9.56 0.35 4.58
C GLU A 48 -8.94 -0.36 3.35
N TYR A 49 -7.96 -1.23 3.53
CA TYR A 49 -7.28 -1.89 2.41
C TYR A 49 -8.21 -2.73 1.52
N PRO A 50 -9.18 -3.47 2.05
CA PRO A 50 -10.15 -4.16 1.21
C PRO A 50 -10.99 -3.22 0.34
N LEU A 51 -11.34 -2.04 0.84
CA LEU A 51 -12.05 -1.02 0.07
C LEU A 51 -11.13 -0.40 -0.99
N ILE A 52 -9.93 0.02 -0.59
CA ILE A 52 -8.95 0.65 -1.48
C ILE A 52 -8.58 -0.29 -2.64
N GLY A 53 -8.39 -1.57 -2.36
CA GLY A 53 -8.03 -2.60 -3.35
C GLY A 53 -9.09 -2.83 -4.43
N GLN A 54 -10.32 -2.32 -4.28
CA GLN A 54 -11.33 -2.35 -5.34
C GLN A 54 -11.10 -1.30 -6.43
N TYR A 55 -10.23 -0.33 -6.17
CA TYR A 55 -10.02 0.83 -7.04
C TYR A 55 -8.63 0.93 -7.63
N ILE A 56 -7.59 0.53 -6.88
CA ILE A 56 -6.19 0.63 -7.30
C ILE A 56 -5.51 -0.72 -7.37
N SER A 57 -4.30 -0.78 -7.95
CA SER A 57 -3.66 -2.04 -8.34
C SER A 57 -2.97 -2.79 -7.20
N GLY A 58 -2.65 -2.14 -6.08
CA GLY A 58 -1.98 -2.82 -4.97
C GLY A 58 -1.30 -1.87 -4.00
N THR A 59 -0.25 -2.37 -3.35
CA THR A 59 0.51 -1.66 -2.32
C THR A 59 1.99 -1.55 -2.66
N THR A 60 2.64 -0.54 -2.09
CA THR A 60 4.10 -0.47 -2.05
C THR A 60 4.59 -0.27 -0.62
N ALA A 61 5.63 -1.01 -0.27
CA ALA A 61 6.20 -1.10 1.06
C ALA A 61 7.58 -0.44 1.13
N SER A 62 7.94 0.05 2.31
CA SER A 62 9.27 0.59 2.61
C SER A 62 10.17 -0.41 3.34
N GLY A 63 9.66 -1.60 3.61
CA GLY A 63 10.37 -2.70 4.27
C GLY A 63 9.48 -3.91 4.50
N LEU A 64 10.01 -4.93 5.18
CA LEU A 64 9.36 -6.22 5.36
C LEU A 64 8.00 -6.13 6.05
N TYR A 65 7.87 -5.33 7.11
CA TYR A 65 6.61 -5.27 7.87
C TYR A 65 5.45 -4.68 7.05
N GLU A 66 5.72 -3.62 6.29
CA GLU A 66 4.72 -3.07 5.37
C GLU A 66 4.42 -4.04 4.21
N ALA A 67 5.42 -4.78 3.72
CA ALA A 67 5.22 -5.79 2.68
C ALA A 67 4.29 -6.92 3.15
N ARG A 68 4.46 -7.39 4.39
CA ARG A 68 3.54 -8.35 5.03
C ARG A 68 2.14 -7.77 5.13
N LEU A 69 2.01 -6.54 5.64
CA LEU A 69 0.73 -5.88 5.81
C LEU A 69 -0.02 -5.75 4.47
N GLY A 70 0.66 -5.29 3.43
CA GLY A 70 0.06 -5.18 2.09
C GLY A 70 -0.37 -6.53 1.53
N LYS A 71 0.43 -7.57 1.72
CA LYS A 71 0.11 -8.94 1.30
C LYS A 71 -1.09 -9.52 2.02
N GLU A 72 -1.16 -9.33 3.34
CA GLU A 72 -2.21 -9.92 4.18
C GLU A 72 -3.54 -9.18 4.06
N GLU A 73 -3.51 -7.85 4.07
CA GLU A 73 -4.71 -7.03 4.19
C GLU A 73 -5.30 -6.59 2.84
N MET A 74 -4.49 -6.40 1.82
CA MET A 74 -4.98 -6.07 0.47
C MET A 74 -4.90 -7.27 -0.48
N GLY A 75 -3.80 -8.02 -0.46
CA GLY A 75 -3.64 -9.25 -1.24
C GLY A 75 -3.56 -9.06 -2.76
N LEU A 76 -3.27 -7.85 -3.21
CA LEU A 76 -3.06 -7.48 -4.61
C LEU A 76 -1.56 -7.37 -4.93
N GLU A 77 -1.22 -6.66 -6.01
CA GLU A 77 0.18 -6.45 -6.39
C GLU A 77 0.95 -5.76 -5.26
N ASN A 78 2.08 -6.34 -4.86
CA ASN A 78 2.84 -5.95 -3.69
C ASN A 78 4.28 -5.61 -4.09
N HIS A 79 4.64 -4.35 -3.98
CA HIS A 79 5.98 -3.85 -4.30
C HIS A 79 6.73 -3.49 -3.02
N VAL A 80 8.07 -3.53 -3.08
CA VAL A 80 8.92 -3.02 -2.01
C VAL A 80 10.10 -2.25 -2.57
N TYR A 81 10.39 -1.11 -1.96
CA TYR A 81 11.62 -0.36 -2.12
C TYR A 81 12.21 0.01 -0.77
N SER A 82 13.47 -0.31 -0.57
CA SER A 82 14.26 0.18 0.57
C SER A 82 15.64 0.62 0.10
N PRO A 83 16.20 1.69 0.66
CA PRO A 83 17.58 2.12 0.37
C PRO A 83 18.62 1.04 0.69
N ALA A 84 18.35 0.21 1.69
CA ALA A 84 19.18 -0.92 2.09
C ALA A 84 18.32 -2.06 2.64
N TYR A 85 18.55 -3.28 2.16
CA TYR A 85 17.87 -4.48 2.65
C TYR A 85 18.78 -5.24 3.62
N ARG A 86 18.20 -5.81 4.67
CA ARG A 86 18.89 -6.79 5.50
C ARG A 86 18.87 -8.14 4.80
N SER A 87 19.99 -8.83 4.76
CA SER A 87 20.09 -10.13 4.08
C SER A 87 19.05 -11.14 4.58
N GLN A 88 18.73 -11.12 5.86
CA GLN A 88 17.73 -12.00 6.48
C GLN A 88 16.29 -11.75 6.02
N ASP A 89 15.99 -10.58 5.46
CA ASP A 89 14.64 -10.21 5.02
C ASP A 89 14.40 -10.55 3.54
N ILE A 90 15.46 -10.73 2.76
CA ILE A 90 15.36 -10.85 1.29
C ILE A 90 14.60 -12.08 0.85
N GLU A 91 14.81 -13.21 1.51
CA GLU A 91 14.11 -14.47 1.14
C GLU A 91 12.60 -14.31 1.30
N GLU A 92 12.15 -13.79 2.43
CA GLU A 92 10.72 -13.55 2.66
C GLU A 92 10.14 -12.48 1.74
N LEU A 93 10.88 -11.38 1.51
CA LEU A 93 10.44 -10.35 0.55
C LEU A 93 10.28 -10.92 -0.86
N ALA A 94 11.17 -11.83 -1.28
CA ALA A 94 11.08 -12.49 -2.59
C ALA A 94 9.85 -13.40 -2.71
N GLU A 95 9.37 -13.95 -1.60
CA GLU A 95 8.16 -14.80 -1.58
C GLU A 95 6.86 -13.99 -1.60
N ILE A 96 6.84 -12.83 -0.91
CA ILE A 96 5.60 -12.07 -0.70
C ILE A 96 5.43 -10.86 -1.60
N CYS A 97 6.50 -10.40 -2.26
CA CYS A 97 6.46 -9.25 -3.17
C CYS A 97 6.51 -9.68 -4.63
N ASP A 98 5.72 -9.01 -5.47
CA ASP A 98 5.76 -9.18 -6.92
C ASP A 98 6.94 -8.43 -7.55
N HIS A 99 7.36 -7.31 -6.93
CA HIS A 99 8.49 -6.49 -7.37
C HIS A 99 9.32 -6.01 -6.19
N ILE A 100 10.64 -6.19 -6.32
CA ILE A 100 11.64 -5.66 -5.37
C ILE A 100 12.52 -4.66 -6.12
N VAL A 101 12.53 -3.42 -5.65
CA VAL A 101 13.35 -2.35 -6.23
C VAL A 101 14.62 -2.17 -5.39
N PHE A 102 15.76 -2.30 -6.04
CA PHE A 102 17.08 -2.14 -5.41
C PHE A 102 17.64 -0.74 -5.65
N ASN A 103 18.33 -0.21 -4.67
CA ASN A 103 18.96 1.11 -4.75
C ASN A 103 20.30 1.10 -5.51
N SER A 104 20.95 -0.06 -5.65
CA SER A 104 22.20 -0.22 -6.37
C SER A 104 22.38 -1.64 -6.91
N LYS A 105 23.26 -1.77 -7.92
CA LYS A 105 23.65 -3.10 -8.46
C LYS A 105 24.37 -3.96 -7.43
N ALA A 106 25.01 -3.36 -6.43
CA ALA A 106 25.71 -4.09 -5.38
C ALA A 106 24.75 -4.82 -4.45
N GLN A 107 23.56 -4.27 -4.23
CA GLN A 107 22.50 -4.90 -3.41
C GLN A 107 21.82 -6.06 -4.13
N LEU A 108 21.83 -6.09 -5.45
CA LEU A 108 21.21 -7.13 -6.26
C LEU A 108 22.06 -8.43 -6.31
N LYS A 109 23.33 -8.36 -5.97
CA LYS A 109 24.28 -9.48 -5.95
C LYS A 109 24.31 -10.20 -4.61
#